data_57c5f6adc6b306a18d8c309fabf9c853
#
_entry.id   57c5f6adc6b306a18d8c309fabf9c853
#
_cell.length_a   1.000
_cell.length_b   1.000
_cell.length_c   1.000
_cell.angle_alpha   90.00
_cell.angle_beta   90.00
_cell.angle_gamma   90.00
#
_symmetry.space_group_name_H-M   'P 1'
#
loop_
_entity.id
_entity.type
_entity.pdbx_description
1 polymer ?
#
loop_
_entity_poly.entity_id
_entity_poly.type
_entity_poly.pdbx_seq_one_letter_code
_entity_poly.pdbx_strand_id
1 'polypeptide(L)'
;MEIKFNSNQIEKAFLETNYIVQIENNPIVLKIGETPNKLIQNFPQIKTWAFITAWNPLPDILTKSENDIRNNQLKVQLKQEGFIFYPGVGISKNEDWSEDSFFIENIELVTANNISLKYGQFAFLYGDKVNGNQLIFTKNK
;
A
#
# COMPACT_ATOMS: atom_id res chain seq x y z
N MET A 1 -22.90 15.53 -8.20
CA MET A 1 -22.87 14.21 -8.84
C MET A 1 -22.01 13.27 -8.03
N GLU A 2 -22.58 12.19 -7.54
CA GLU A 2 -21.81 11.19 -6.82
C GLU A 2 -20.96 10.37 -7.79
N ILE A 3 -19.67 10.28 -7.52
CA ILE A 3 -18.80 9.39 -8.25
C ILE A 3 -18.85 8.05 -7.55
N LYS A 4 -19.42 7.07 -8.24
CA LYS A 4 -19.47 5.70 -7.72
C LYS A 4 -18.38 4.86 -8.37
N PHE A 5 -17.51 4.31 -7.53
CA PHE A 5 -16.49 3.38 -7.99
C PHE A 5 -17.02 1.96 -7.82
N ASN A 6 -17.03 1.18 -8.90
CA ASN A 6 -17.34 -0.25 -8.80
C ASN A 6 -16.03 -1.02 -8.59
N SER A 7 -16.14 -2.28 -8.17
CA SER A 7 -14.98 -3.11 -7.86
C SER A 7 -14.04 -3.31 -9.06
N ASN A 8 -14.58 -3.37 -10.27
CA ASN A 8 -13.76 -3.55 -11.48
C ASN A 8 -12.92 -2.32 -11.79
N GLN A 9 -13.47 -1.12 -11.60
CA GLN A 9 -12.75 0.14 -11.81
C GLN A 9 -11.64 0.31 -10.77
N ILE A 10 -11.93 -0.05 -9.52
CA ILE A 10 -10.96 0.02 -8.43
C ILE A 10 -9.81 -0.96 -8.70
N GLU A 11 -10.14 -2.20 -9.04
CA GLU A 11 -9.14 -3.21 -9.36
C GLU A 11 -8.25 -2.78 -10.51
N LYS A 12 -8.85 -2.26 -11.59
CA LYS A 12 -8.09 -1.76 -12.74
C LYS A 12 -7.12 -0.65 -12.35
N ALA A 13 -7.57 0.29 -11.50
CA ALA A 13 -6.72 1.38 -11.03
C ALA A 13 -5.51 0.85 -10.25
N PHE A 14 -5.72 -0.13 -9.37
CA PHE A 14 -4.62 -0.76 -8.62
C PHE A 14 -3.65 -1.48 -9.55
N LEU A 15 -4.17 -2.23 -10.54
CA LEU A 15 -3.35 -2.98 -11.48
C LEU A 15 -2.48 -2.08 -12.37
N GLU A 16 -2.95 -0.87 -12.66
CA GLU A 16 -2.22 0.10 -13.49
C GLU A 16 -1.29 1.00 -12.67
N THR A 17 -1.25 0.81 -11.36
CA THR A 17 -0.42 1.63 -10.47
C THR A 17 0.98 1.03 -10.31
N ASN A 18 1.99 1.90 -10.31
CA ASN A 18 3.34 1.54 -9.92
C ASN A 18 3.52 1.89 -8.44
N TYR A 19 3.91 0.90 -7.65
CA TYR A 19 4.15 1.06 -6.22
C TYR A 19 5.66 1.13 -5.99
N ILE A 20 6.14 2.34 -5.69
CA ILE A 20 7.58 2.60 -5.59
C ILE A 20 7.96 2.75 -4.12
N VAL A 21 8.97 2.03 -3.69
CA VAL A 21 9.50 2.14 -2.34
C VAL A 21 11.00 2.37 -2.39
N GLN A 22 11.50 3.21 -1.47
CA GLN A 22 12.93 3.44 -1.28
C GLN A 22 13.38 2.68 -0.05
N ILE A 23 14.15 1.60 -0.26
CA ILE A 23 14.72 0.82 0.83
C ILE A 23 16.24 1.02 0.78
N GLU A 24 16.81 1.66 1.81
CA GLU A 24 18.25 1.92 1.91
C GLU A 24 18.82 2.58 0.65
N ASN A 25 18.08 3.57 0.10
CA ASN A 25 18.42 4.30 -1.13
C ASN A 25 18.33 3.47 -2.41
N ASN A 26 17.72 2.29 -2.35
CA ASN A 26 17.45 1.47 -3.52
C ASN A 26 15.97 1.60 -3.90
N PRO A 27 15.65 2.17 -5.07
CA PRO A 27 14.25 2.21 -5.51
C PRO A 27 13.81 0.83 -5.97
N ILE A 28 12.67 0.39 -5.48
CA ILE A 28 12.07 -0.88 -5.85
C ILE A 28 10.65 -0.59 -6.33
N VAL A 29 10.31 -1.08 -7.52
CA VAL A 29 8.97 -0.96 -8.06
C VAL A 29 8.24 -2.28 -7.84
N LEU A 30 7.10 -2.20 -7.17
CA LEU A 30 6.22 -3.35 -6.95
C LEU A 30 5.06 -3.26 -7.93
N LYS A 31 4.74 -4.38 -8.54
CA LYS A 31 3.56 -4.50 -9.41
C LYS A 31 2.73 -5.70 -9.00
N ILE A 32 1.41 -5.51 -8.99
CA ILE A 32 0.48 -6.58 -8.66
C ILE A 32 0.64 -7.71 -9.66
N GLY A 33 0.69 -8.93 -9.15
CA GLY A 33 0.84 -10.14 -9.94
C GLY A 33 2.28 -10.50 -10.27
N GLU A 34 3.25 -9.67 -9.89
CA GLU A 34 4.66 -9.92 -10.17
C GLU A 34 5.43 -10.28 -8.90
N THR A 35 6.44 -11.10 -9.06
CA THR A 35 7.37 -11.44 -7.99
C THR A 35 8.49 -10.38 -7.98
N PRO A 36 8.67 -9.64 -6.87
CA PRO A 36 9.67 -8.58 -6.81
C PRO A 36 11.06 -9.16 -6.55
N ASN A 37 11.70 -9.67 -7.61
CA ASN A 37 12.99 -10.36 -7.48
C ASN A 37 14.09 -9.49 -6.85
N LYS A 38 14.10 -8.20 -7.18
CA LYS A 38 15.09 -7.26 -6.65
C LYS A 38 14.91 -7.11 -5.12
N LEU A 39 13.69 -7.06 -4.65
CA LEU A 39 13.38 -7.02 -3.22
C LEU A 39 13.88 -8.30 -2.53
N ILE A 40 13.50 -9.45 -3.10
CA ILE A 40 13.81 -10.76 -2.52
C ILE A 40 15.33 -10.99 -2.46
N GLN A 41 16.04 -10.65 -3.52
CA GLN A 41 17.49 -10.87 -3.61
C GLN A 41 18.29 -9.94 -2.71
N ASN A 42 17.90 -8.66 -2.64
CA ASN A 42 18.66 -7.66 -1.90
C ASN A 42 18.28 -7.56 -0.43
N PHE A 43 17.09 -8.02 -0.07
CA PHE A 43 16.57 -7.92 1.31
C PHE A 43 15.98 -9.26 1.76
N PRO A 44 16.84 -10.30 1.90
CA PRO A 44 16.35 -11.65 2.21
C PRO A 44 15.64 -11.78 3.57
N GLN A 45 15.87 -10.83 4.47
CA GLN A 45 15.19 -10.79 5.78
C GLN A 45 13.71 -10.44 5.67
N ILE A 46 13.29 -9.83 4.56
CA ILE A 46 11.88 -9.48 4.34
C ILE A 46 11.15 -10.71 3.79
N LYS A 47 10.34 -11.34 4.63
CA LYS A 47 9.61 -12.56 4.30
C LYS A 47 8.23 -12.26 3.73
N THR A 48 7.54 -11.30 4.34
CA THR A 48 6.24 -10.79 3.91
C THR A 48 6.28 -9.28 3.93
N TRP A 49 5.36 -8.65 3.22
CA TRP A 49 5.30 -7.19 3.18
C TRP A 49 3.89 -6.73 2.83
N ALA A 50 3.60 -5.49 3.18
CA ALA A 50 2.38 -4.82 2.76
C ALA A 50 2.71 -3.41 2.30
N PHE A 51 1.92 -2.91 1.37
CA PHE A 51 2.00 -1.53 0.92
C PHE A 51 0.64 -0.90 1.21
N ILE A 52 0.61 0.00 2.20
CA ILE A 52 -0.63 0.54 2.77
C ILE A 52 -0.56 2.05 2.80
N THR A 53 -1.70 2.67 2.55
CA THR A 53 -1.85 4.12 2.67
C THR A 53 -3.05 4.48 3.54
N ALA A 54 -3.07 5.68 4.09
CA ALA A 54 -4.25 6.29 4.68
C ALA A 54 -4.81 7.41 3.79
N TRP A 55 -4.31 7.54 2.57
CA TRP A 55 -4.67 8.58 1.60
C TRP A 55 -6.05 8.30 1.00
N ASN A 56 -6.88 9.33 0.91
CA ASN A 56 -8.21 9.26 0.29
C ASN A 56 -9.01 7.99 0.62
N PRO A 57 -9.63 7.93 1.81
CA PRO A 57 -10.48 6.78 2.14
C PRO A 57 -11.69 6.77 1.19
N LEU A 58 -11.70 5.84 0.24
CA LEU A 58 -12.76 5.78 -0.77
C LEU A 58 -14.15 5.65 -0.13
N PRO A 59 -15.17 6.32 -0.70
CA PRO A 59 -15.11 7.09 -1.95
C PRO A 59 -14.67 8.55 -1.78
N ASP A 60 -14.24 8.94 -0.60
CA ASP A 60 -13.95 10.33 -0.27
C ASP A 60 -12.58 10.76 -0.81
N ILE A 61 -12.56 11.90 -1.49
CA ILE A 61 -11.31 12.53 -1.94
C ILE A 61 -11.06 13.71 -1.01
N LEU A 62 -10.00 13.62 -0.23
CA LEU A 62 -9.64 14.61 0.78
C LEU A 62 -8.62 15.61 0.23
N THR A 63 -8.45 16.71 0.94
CA THR A 63 -7.39 17.66 0.62
C THR A 63 -6.02 17.05 0.93
N LYS A 64 -4.96 17.61 0.35
CA LYS A 64 -3.59 17.17 0.66
C LYS A 64 -3.31 17.29 2.16
N SER A 65 -3.74 18.36 2.78
CA SER A 65 -3.54 18.58 4.21
C SER A 65 -4.21 17.51 5.07
N GLU A 66 -5.46 17.14 4.74
CA GLU A 66 -6.17 16.07 5.42
C GLU A 66 -5.50 14.72 5.22
N ASN A 67 -5.05 14.45 4.00
CA ASN A 67 -4.34 13.22 3.68
C ASN A 67 -3.00 13.12 4.41
N ASP A 68 -2.26 14.22 4.50
CA ASP A 68 -1.00 14.26 5.24
C ASP A 68 -1.21 13.94 6.72
N ILE A 69 -2.27 14.46 7.33
CA ILE A 69 -2.63 14.16 8.71
C ILE A 69 -2.92 12.68 8.89
N ARG A 70 -3.70 12.09 8.00
CA ARG A 70 -4.07 10.67 8.05
C ARG A 70 -2.84 9.78 7.91
N ASN A 71 -1.97 10.08 6.95
CA ASN A 71 -0.74 9.32 6.76
C ASN A 71 0.23 9.47 7.94
N ASN A 72 0.25 10.66 8.57
CA ASN A 72 1.06 10.84 9.77
C ASN A 72 0.54 9.99 10.94
N GLN A 73 -0.78 9.86 11.08
CA GLN A 73 -1.39 8.98 12.07
C GLN A 73 -1.01 7.53 11.84
N LEU A 74 -1.05 7.08 10.58
CA LEU A 74 -0.62 5.74 10.22
C LEU A 74 0.86 5.53 10.54
N LYS A 75 1.71 6.48 10.20
CA LYS A 75 3.14 6.42 10.51
C LYS A 75 3.40 6.27 12.01
N VAL A 76 2.71 7.06 12.82
CA VAL A 76 2.83 6.98 14.29
C VAL A 76 2.40 5.61 14.80
N GLN A 77 1.28 5.09 14.27
CA GLN A 77 0.79 3.77 14.64
C GLN A 77 1.81 2.68 14.31
N LEU A 78 2.38 2.71 13.10
CA LEU A 78 3.38 1.72 12.70
C LEU A 78 4.61 1.75 13.61
N LYS A 79 5.06 2.94 13.99
CA LYS A 79 6.17 3.09 14.95
C LYS A 79 5.81 2.51 16.32
N GLN A 80 4.63 2.81 16.84
CA GLN A 80 4.18 2.34 18.14
C GLN A 80 4.05 0.83 18.18
N GLU A 81 3.64 0.22 17.08
CA GLU A 81 3.49 -1.23 16.98
C GLU A 81 4.81 -1.95 16.66
N GLY A 82 5.90 -1.20 16.50
CA GLY A 82 7.23 -1.76 16.34
C GLY A 82 7.57 -2.28 14.95
N PHE A 83 6.83 -1.87 13.94
CA PHE A 83 7.12 -2.28 12.57
C PHE A 83 8.32 -1.55 11.98
N ILE A 84 9.06 -2.25 11.15
CA ILE A 84 10.05 -1.64 10.25
C ILE A 84 9.31 -1.30 8.97
N PHE A 85 9.37 -0.03 8.58
CA PHE A 85 8.65 0.43 7.39
C PHE A 85 9.40 1.55 6.70
N TYR A 86 9.06 1.75 5.42
CA TYR A 86 9.71 2.74 4.57
C TYR A 86 8.64 3.55 3.84
N PRO A 87 8.91 4.83 3.55
CA PRO A 87 7.99 5.62 2.73
C PRO A 87 7.95 5.06 1.32
N GLY A 88 6.77 5.11 0.74
CA GLY A 88 6.55 4.71 -0.63
C GLY A 88 5.54 5.63 -1.28
N VAL A 89 5.34 5.42 -2.57
CA VAL A 89 4.35 6.18 -3.33
C VAL A 89 3.70 5.27 -4.38
N GLY A 90 2.38 5.34 -4.44
CA GLY A 90 1.63 4.73 -5.55
C GLY A 90 1.42 5.79 -6.61
N ILE A 91 1.89 5.53 -7.82
CA ILE A 91 1.78 6.47 -8.93
C ILE A 91 0.99 5.81 -10.06
N SER A 92 -0.03 6.52 -10.57
CA SER A 92 -0.81 6.03 -11.69
C SER A 92 0.05 5.86 -12.94
N LYS A 93 -0.39 4.99 -13.85
CA LYS A 93 0.31 4.68 -15.09
C LYS A 93 0.68 5.92 -15.88
N ASN A 94 -0.21 6.92 -15.90
CA ASN A 94 -0.01 8.17 -16.65
C ASN A 94 0.64 9.27 -15.80
N GLU A 95 1.00 8.97 -14.56
CA GLU A 95 1.60 9.89 -13.60
C GLU A 95 0.72 11.12 -13.30
N ASP A 96 -0.59 11.01 -13.54
CA ASP A 96 -1.55 12.10 -13.30
C ASP A 96 -2.03 12.18 -11.84
N TRP A 97 -1.74 11.16 -11.03
CA TRP A 97 -1.98 11.20 -9.60
C TRP A 97 -0.97 10.32 -8.85
N SER A 98 -0.78 10.65 -7.58
CA SER A 98 0.08 9.85 -6.70
C SER A 98 -0.47 9.87 -5.28
N GLU A 99 -0.17 8.82 -4.53
CA GLU A 99 -0.56 8.67 -3.12
C GLU A 99 0.64 8.27 -2.29
N ASP A 100 0.97 9.08 -1.28
CA ASP A 100 2.01 8.72 -0.33
C ASP A 100 1.54 7.52 0.50
N SER A 101 2.43 6.57 0.69
CA SER A 101 2.12 5.27 1.27
C SER A 101 3.28 4.77 2.11
N PHE A 102 3.12 3.57 2.69
CA PHE A 102 4.17 2.92 3.47
C PHE A 102 4.33 1.48 3.04
N PHE A 103 5.58 1.09 2.86
CA PHE A 103 5.98 -0.31 2.70
C PHE A 103 6.35 -0.84 4.08
N ILE A 104 5.70 -1.91 4.50
CA ILE A 104 5.85 -2.47 5.85
C ILE A 104 6.40 -3.88 5.72
N GLU A 105 7.57 -4.13 6.32
CA GLU A 105 8.16 -5.46 6.24
C GLU A 105 7.66 -6.38 7.36
N ASN A 106 7.54 -7.66 7.01
CA ASN A 106 7.23 -8.75 7.94
C ASN A 106 5.96 -8.53 8.76
N ILE A 107 4.92 -8.06 8.09
CA ILE A 107 3.59 -7.88 8.68
C ILE A 107 2.69 -9.05 8.28
N GLU A 108 1.85 -9.51 9.21
CA GLU A 108 0.88 -10.55 8.93
C GLU A 108 -0.30 -10.01 8.12
N LEU A 109 -0.89 -10.87 7.30
CA LEU A 109 -2.02 -10.48 6.44
C LEU A 109 -3.19 -9.93 7.26
N VAL A 110 -3.54 -10.58 8.36
CA VAL A 110 -4.64 -10.15 9.23
C VAL A 110 -4.38 -8.74 9.78
N THR A 111 -3.16 -8.49 10.24
CA THR A 111 -2.77 -7.18 10.77
C THR A 111 -2.83 -6.10 9.68
N ALA A 112 -2.32 -6.40 8.50
CA ALA A 112 -2.37 -5.50 7.36
C ALA A 112 -3.82 -5.16 6.97
N ASN A 113 -4.70 -6.16 6.97
CA ASN A 113 -6.12 -5.95 6.68
C ASN A 113 -6.78 -5.04 7.72
N ASN A 114 -6.51 -5.27 9.00
CA ASN A 114 -7.10 -4.47 10.08
C ASN A 114 -6.65 -3.01 10.01
N ILE A 115 -5.38 -2.78 9.72
CA ILE A 115 -4.85 -1.42 9.54
C ILE A 115 -5.52 -0.74 8.35
N SER A 116 -5.62 -1.43 7.22
CA SER A 116 -6.24 -0.88 6.02
C SER A 116 -7.71 -0.53 6.24
N LEU A 117 -8.44 -1.37 6.94
CA LEU A 117 -9.84 -1.11 7.32
C LEU A 117 -9.95 0.13 8.20
N LYS A 118 -9.07 0.26 9.19
CA LYS A 118 -9.07 1.40 10.10
C LYS A 118 -8.94 2.73 9.35
N TYR A 119 -8.13 2.75 8.30
CA TYR A 119 -7.91 3.96 7.49
C TYR A 119 -8.81 4.06 6.27
N GLY A 120 -9.86 3.25 6.20
CA GLY A 120 -10.89 3.37 5.18
C GLY A 120 -10.47 2.95 3.78
N GLN A 121 -9.50 2.05 3.67
CA GLN A 121 -9.01 1.58 2.38
C GLN A 121 -9.82 0.39 1.87
N PHE A 122 -10.11 0.36 0.57
CA PHE A 122 -10.79 -0.78 -0.06
C PHE A 122 -9.87 -1.97 -0.26
N ALA A 123 -8.59 -1.70 -0.48
CA ALA A 123 -7.63 -2.73 -0.82
C ALA A 123 -6.21 -2.27 -0.46
N PHE A 124 -5.31 -3.21 -0.44
CA PHE A 124 -3.89 -2.96 -0.21
C PHE A 124 -3.06 -4.02 -0.93
N LEU A 125 -1.78 -3.74 -1.08
CA LEU A 125 -0.85 -4.69 -1.64
C LEU A 125 -0.27 -5.54 -0.52
N TYR A 126 -0.24 -6.84 -0.72
CA TYR A 126 0.39 -7.78 0.20
C TYR A 126 1.22 -8.78 -0.59
N GLY A 127 2.36 -9.15 -0.06
CA GLY A 127 3.22 -10.08 -0.77
C GLY A 127 4.02 -10.99 0.13
N ASP A 128 4.49 -12.07 -0.48
CA ASP A 128 5.46 -13.00 0.09
C ASP A 128 6.34 -13.55 -1.04
N LYS A 129 7.34 -14.33 -0.67
CA LYS A 129 8.33 -14.84 -1.64
C LYS A 129 7.76 -15.86 -2.60
N VAL A 130 6.68 -16.54 -2.23
CA VAL A 130 6.06 -17.59 -3.04
C VAL A 130 5.04 -17.01 -4.01
N ASN A 131 4.17 -16.14 -3.50
CA ASN A 131 3.03 -15.63 -4.27
C ASN A 131 3.29 -14.30 -4.95
N GLY A 132 4.37 -13.60 -4.57
CA GLY A 132 4.64 -12.27 -5.09
C GLY A 132 3.63 -11.24 -4.58
N ASN A 133 3.52 -10.13 -5.29
CA ASN A 133 2.59 -9.06 -4.92
C ASN A 133 1.16 -9.40 -5.31
N GLN A 134 0.26 -9.34 -4.34
CA GLN A 134 -1.16 -9.60 -4.53
C GLN A 134 -1.99 -8.40 -4.09
N LEU A 135 -3.07 -8.14 -4.81
CA LEU A 135 -4.07 -7.17 -4.38
C LEU A 135 -5.03 -7.86 -3.43
N ILE A 136 -5.14 -7.32 -2.23
CA ILE A 136 -6.05 -7.84 -1.20
C ILE A 136 -7.15 -6.82 -0.95
N PHE A 137 -8.38 -7.20 -1.18
CA PHE A 137 -9.53 -6.38 -0.81
C PHE A 137 -9.78 -6.52 0.68
N THR A 138 -9.96 -5.39 1.37
CA THR A 138 -10.19 -5.38 2.81
C THR A 138 -11.50 -6.07 3.14
N LYS A 139 -11.50 -6.82 4.24
CA LYS A 139 -12.68 -7.58 4.67
C LYS A 139 -13.03 -7.24 6.10
N ASN A 140 -14.28 -6.87 6.27
CA ASN A 140 -14.90 -6.87 7.60
C ASN A 140 -15.23 -8.30 7.99
N LYS A 141 -15.10 -8.60 9.27
CA LYS A 141 -15.55 -9.89 9.80
C LYS A 141 -17.07 -9.94 9.82
#